data_2b0fd211ca9d98bda455b8a3d463cd56
#
_entry.id   2b0fd211ca9d98bda455b8a3d463cd56
#
_cell.length_a   1.000
_cell.length_b   1.000
_cell.length_c   1.000
_cell.angle_alpha   90.00
_cell.angle_beta   90.00
_cell.angle_gamma   90.00
#
_symmetry.space_group_name_H-M   'P 1'
#
loop_
_entity.id
_entity.type
_entity.pdbx_description
1 polymer ?
#
loop_
_entity_poly.entity_id
_entity_poly.type
_entity_poly.pdbx_seq_one_letter_code
_entity_poly.pdbx_strand_id
1 'polypeptide(L)'
;VILDLVDMQKIAYEYIDNLKPNRWKLQKTTPTIEKAKQVATDIANALLENFAREKATYEDEEAEILAVELKIEDFVCVNGVDIPLPLVAILDRVVRTKEGKIAIVDHKSRKMFTNEEEKKLKIGTQAITYVIAYETLTGQKVDEVWLIENKYSQNRDGSAQVEKFKLIIDEDTRRLYEALLYEPLQRMLKAVSDPDYVYLINHADNYVEMAEIYNFWCTTMIAEVGDFQIDEGKKDLVARRLKKIRDASLAATNPTIIRNFKENATQFIQYDLSCKNMTQSEKIEHVLRAFGIHVRVAHQFSGYSSATFLLEIGAGVKISSIYGRRLDIANALDVENIRIAPELKVHEGKAYVSIDFKKKREGILSFDPSALVGRRIPMGADNYGNIIVWDWDNPNTPHALVCGGTGSGKSVWVRNVIECAVLTNADKIVILDPKNEFGHLEGGAIEVYQTIPDIEAAMQLLVDHMNNLVSSGRQENVIVIFDEFADAVANARSGNQLKVYKDVVIGYTAKGAPKFGRRCVGELNSLEENMRILAQKGRSVGFRIVSAMQRADTKVITGTSKVNFPVQICFRVQKEVDSKVVLDEAGAEGLSGYGDGLIKSPEYHGTIRFQSYYLDPKRPIMAHYDAEVNATIVE
;
A
#
# COMPACT_ATOMS: atom_id res chain seq x y z
N VAL A 1 -11.27 -48.27 -7.02
CA VAL A 1 -12.10 -48.21 -5.80
C VAL A 1 -12.78 -46.87 -5.82
N ILE A 2 -14.10 -46.84 -5.88
CA ILE A 2 -14.90 -45.60 -5.73
C ILE A 2 -15.02 -45.36 -4.23
N LEU A 3 -14.30 -44.34 -3.73
CA LEU A 3 -14.38 -43.91 -2.33
C LEU A 3 -15.68 -43.10 -2.13
N ASP A 4 -16.36 -43.34 -1.04
CA ASP A 4 -17.47 -42.49 -0.62
C ASP A 4 -16.94 -41.21 0.09
N LEU A 5 -17.83 -40.27 0.41
CA LEU A 5 -17.47 -39.01 1.07
C LEU A 5 -16.78 -39.23 2.42
N VAL A 6 -17.20 -40.23 3.18
CA VAL A 6 -16.68 -40.55 4.52
C VAL A 6 -15.26 -41.08 4.40
N ASP A 7 -14.99 -41.94 3.42
CA ASP A 7 -13.65 -42.45 3.15
C ASP A 7 -12.71 -41.34 2.71
N MET A 8 -13.16 -40.44 1.82
CA MET A 8 -12.36 -39.28 1.37
C MET A 8 -12.05 -38.33 2.53
N GLN A 9 -13.01 -38.05 3.41
CA GLN A 9 -12.81 -37.22 4.59
C GLN A 9 -11.78 -37.84 5.54
N LYS A 10 -11.87 -39.14 5.78
CA LYS A 10 -10.94 -39.89 6.63
C LYS A 10 -9.51 -39.78 6.10
N ILE A 11 -9.29 -39.97 4.80
CA ILE A 11 -7.98 -39.83 4.16
C ILE A 11 -7.45 -38.41 4.32
N ALA A 12 -8.31 -37.39 4.11
CA ALA A 12 -7.90 -35.99 4.27
C ALA A 12 -7.48 -35.66 5.71
N TYR A 13 -8.20 -36.17 6.71
CA TYR A 13 -7.88 -35.98 8.12
C TYR A 13 -6.56 -36.65 8.49
N GLU A 14 -6.37 -37.90 8.08
CA GLU A 14 -5.11 -38.62 8.30
C GLU A 14 -3.91 -37.88 7.67
N TYR A 15 -4.09 -37.33 6.48
CA TYR A 15 -3.05 -36.51 5.84
C TYR A 15 -2.76 -35.24 6.61
N ILE A 16 -3.78 -34.47 6.99
CA ILE A 16 -3.66 -33.20 7.76
C ILE A 16 -2.97 -33.47 9.10
N ASP A 17 -3.34 -34.54 9.80
CA ASP A 17 -2.77 -34.89 11.09
C ASP A 17 -1.33 -35.33 11.04
N ASN A 18 -0.91 -35.99 9.97
CA ASN A 18 0.44 -36.47 9.75
C ASN A 18 1.40 -35.44 9.18
N LEU A 19 0.92 -34.21 8.82
CA LEU A 19 1.79 -33.14 8.35
C LEU A 19 2.79 -32.71 9.43
N LYS A 20 4.08 -32.72 9.07
CA LYS A 20 5.17 -32.28 9.96
C LYS A 20 5.01 -30.81 10.38
N PRO A 21 5.42 -30.42 11.62
CA PRO A 21 5.27 -29.05 12.11
C PRO A 21 5.86 -27.97 11.19
N ASN A 22 6.95 -28.24 10.50
CA ASN A 22 7.60 -27.31 9.56
C ASN A 22 6.84 -27.09 8.25
N ARG A 23 5.78 -27.84 7.97
CA ARG A 23 4.89 -27.65 6.82
C ARG A 23 3.76 -26.66 7.10
N TRP A 24 3.56 -26.25 8.37
CA TRP A 24 2.51 -25.33 8.76
C TRP A 24 2.99 -23.88 8.71
N LYS A 25 2.37 -23.07 7.84
CA LYS A 25 2.61 -21.62 7.80
C LYS A 25 1.60 -20.92 8.72
N LEU A 26 2.03 -20.58 9.94
CA LEU A 26 1.18 -19.90 10.92
C LEU A 26 0.91 -18.45 10.50
N GLN A 27 -0.33 -18.00 10.73
CA GLN A 27 -0.80 -16.65 10.41
C GLN A 27 -1.46 -16.00 11.64
N LYS A 28 -1.75 -14.70 11.60
CA LYS A 28 -2.45 -14.00 12.70
C LYS A 28 -3.80 -14.63 13.05
N THR A 29 -4.51 -15.17 12.06
CA THR A 29 -5.79 -15.86 12.22
C THR A 29 -5.66 -17.31 12.68
N THR A 30 -4.52 -17.92 12.45
CA THR A 30 -4.17 -19.31 12.81
C THR A 30 -2.83 -19.33 13.52
N PRO A 31 -2.74 -18.81 14.78
CA PRO A 31 -1.48 -18.61 15.48
C PRO A 31 -0.87 -19.90 16.06
N THR A 32 -1.62 -21.00 16.11
CA THR A 32 -1.15 -22.33 16.57
C THR A 32 -1.37 -23.39 15.51
N ILE A 33 -0.60 -24.48 15.58
CA ILE A 33 -0.72 -25.62 14.66
C ILE A 33 -2.10 -26.25 14.79
N GLU A 34 -2.64 -26.38 16.00
CA GLU A 34 -3.97 -26.95 16.25
C GLU A 34 -5.07 -26.14 15.52
N LYS A 35 -4.98 -24.81 15.64
CA LYS A 35 -5.94 -23.93 14.95
C LYS A 35 -5.77 -23.96 13.43
N ALA A 36 -4.52 -24.08 12.94
CA ALA A 36 -4.25 -24.23 11.52
C ALA A 36 -4.79 -25.57 10.98
N LYS A 37 -4.62 -26.67 11.74
CA LYS A 37 -5.20 -27.98 11.42
C LYS A 37 -6.73 -27.93 11.35
N GLN A 38 -7.37 -27.31 12.36
CA GLN A 38 -8.84 -27.16 12.36
C GLN A 38 -9.34 -26.43 11.10
N VAL A 39 -8.73 -25.31 10.77
CA VAL A 39 -9.10 -24.55 9.56
C VAL A 39 -8.85 -25.37 8.29
N ALA A 40 -7.76 -26.11 8.20
CA ALA A 40 -7.49 -27.00 7.06
C ALA A 40 -8.54 -28.11 6.94
N THR A 41 -8.94 -28.69 8.07
CA THR A 41 -10.00 -29.71 8.14
C THR A 41 -11.35 -29.15 7.69
N ASP A 42 -11.70 -27.95 8.16
CA ASP A 42 -12.97 -27.28 7.77
C ASP A 42 -12.99 -26.99 6.25
N ILE A 43 -11.87 -26.52 5.70
CA ILE A 43 -11.71 -26.29 4.25
C ILE A 43 -11.82 -27.61 3.48
N ALA A 44 -11.12 -28.66 3.92
CA ALA A 44 -11.16 -29.97 3.28
C ALA A 44 -12.58 -30.54 3.25
N ASN A 45 -13.31 -30.44 4.36
CA ASN A 45 -14.71 -30.86 4.42
C ASN A 45 -15.58 -30.12 3.42
N ALA A 46 -15.52 -28.79 3.41
CA ALA A 46 -16.30 -27.98 2.47
C ALA A 46 -16.02 -28.35 1.01
N LEU A 47 -14.74 -28.57 0.66
CA LEU A 47 -14.34 -28.97 -0.69
C LEU A 47 -14.83 -30.36 -1.07
N LEU A 48 -14.73 -31.33 -0.16
CA LEU A 48 -15.17 -32.72 -0.40
C LEU A 48 -16.69 -32.84 -0.48
N GLU A 49 -17.44 -32.11 0.37
CA GLU A 49 -18.88 -32.03 0.30
C GLU A 49 -19.37 -31.41 -1.01
N ASN A 50 -18.75 -30.31 -1.45
CA ASN A 50 -19.08 -29.71 -2.73
C ASN A 50 -18.78 -30.67 -3.88
N PHE A 51 -17.62 -31.31 -3.85
CA PHE A 51 -17.22 -32.29 -4.85
C PHE A 51 -18.25 -33.44 -4.93
N ALA A 52 -18.62 -34.01 -3.79
CA ALA A 52 -19.59 -35.12 -3.75
C ALA A 52 -20.96 -34.69 -4.28
N ARG A 53 -21.42 -33.47 -3.92
CA ARG A 53 -22.72 -32.94 -4.32
C ARG A 53 -22.82 -32.64 -5.82
N GLU A 54 -21.74 -32.04 -6.38
CA GLU A 54 -21.74 -31.50 -7.73
C GLU A 54 -20.97 -32.37 -8.74
N LYS A 55 -20.43 -33.51 -8.29
CA LYS A 55 -19.60 -34.41 -9.09
C LYS A 55 -20.25 -34.78 -10.44
N ALA A 56 -21.53 -35.15 -10.42
CA ALA A 56 -22.27 -35.55 -11.62
C ALA A 56 -22.33 -34.42 -12.68
N THR A 57 -22.31 -33.16 -12.26
CA THR A 57 -22.39 -31.99 -13.15
C THR A 57 -21.11 -31.74 -13.94
N TYR A 58 -19.94 -31.94 -13.33
CA TYR A 58 -18.69 -31.63 -13.99
C TYR A 58 -17.95 -32.88 -14.56
N GLU A 59 -18.36 -34.08 -14.16
CA GLU A 59 -17.90 -35.35 -14.75
C GLU A 59 -18.86 -35.95 -15.80
N ASP A 60 -19.93 -35.24 -16.11
CA ASP A 60 -20.99 -35.73 -17.04
C ASP A 60 -20.50 -36.06 -18.45
N GLU A 61 -19.41 -35.43 -18.89
CA GLU A 61 -18.81 -35.61 -20.21
C GLU A 61 -17.71 -36.67 -20.23
N GLU A 62 -17.30 -37.20 -19.08
CA GLU A 62 -16.23 -38.21 -19.01
C GLU A 62 -16.76 -39.59 -19.39
N ALA A 63 -16.02 -40.28 -20.25
CA ALA A 63 -16.29 -41.67 -20.61
C ALA A 63 -15.30 -42.63 -19.97
N GLU A 64 -14.01 -42.23 -19.89
CA GLU A 64 -12.93 -43.07 -19.40
C GLU A 64 -11.86 -42.20 -18.74
N ILE A 65 -11.33 -42.64 -17.60
CA ILE A 65 -10.15 -42.02 -16.96
C ILE A 65 -8.91 -42.70 -17.50
N LEU A 66 -8.05 -41.93 -18.21
CA LEU A 66 -6.82 -42.43 -18.82
C LEU A 66 -5.66 -42.39 -17.83
N ALA A 67 -5.58 -41.39 -16.97
CA ALA A 67 -4.56 -41.25 -15.97
C ALA A 67 -5.00 -40.37 -14.79
N VAL A 68 -4.40 -40.59 -13.61
CA VAL A 68 -4.56 -39.76 -12.40
C VAL A 68 -3.18 -39.51 -11.81
N GLU A 69 -2.91 -38.27 -11.36
CA GLU A 69 -1.61 -37.85 -10.79
C GLU A 69 -0.42 -38.28 -11.68
N LEU A 70 -0.59 -38.07 -12.99
CA LEU A 70 0.42 -38.49 -13.96
C LEU A 70 1.64 -37.57 -13.91
N LYS A 71 2.72 -38.06 -13.34
CA LYS A 71 4.03 -37.36 -13.39
C LYS A 71 4.72 -37.63 -14.72
N ILE A 72 4.98 -36.56 -15.44
CA ILE A 72 5.76 -36.56 -16.69
C ILE A 72 7.07 -35.82 -16.43
N GLU A 73 8.17 -36.42 -16.86
CA GLU A 73 9.51 -35.81 -16.84
C GLU A 73 10.18 -36.18 -18.14
N ASP A 74 10.07 -35.29 -19.12
CA ASP A 74 10.59 -35.57 -20.46
C ASP A 74 11.10 -34.30 -21.17
N PHE A 75 11.93 -34.50 -22.18
CA PHE A 75 12.42 -33.43 -23.03
C PHE A 75 11.38 -33.11 -24.09
N VAL A 76 11.00 -31.84 -24.13
CA VAL A 76 9.97 -31.35 -25.03
C VAL A 76 10.56 -30.42 -26.09
N CYS A 77 9.86 -30.34 -27.23
CA CYS A 77 10.10 -29.36 -28.26
C CYS A 77 8.95 -28.35 -28.26
N VAL A 78 9.25 -27.06 -28.16
CA VAL A 78 8.27 -25.98 -28.18
C VAL A 78 8.56 -25.11 -29.39
N ASN A 79 7.57 -24.96 -30.25
CA ASN A 79 7.68 -24.20 -31.49
C ASN A 79 8.95 -24.53 -32.33
N GLY A 80 9.27 -25.82 -32.47
CA GLY A 80 10.43 -26.31 -33.19
C GLY A 80 11.78 -26.14 -32.49
N VAL A 81 11.80 -25.69 -31.23
CA VAL A 81 13.02 -25.56 -30.41
C VAL A 81 13.05 -26.62 -29.33
N ASP A 82 14.11 -27.43 -29.36
CA ASP A 82 14.38 -28.43 -28.33
C ASP A 82 14.76 -27.78 -27.02
N ILE A 83 13.96 -28.01 -25.98
CA ILE A 83 14.24 -27.49 -24.64
C ILE A 83 15.35 -28.36 -24.01
N PRO A 84 16.42 -27.72 -23.50
CA PRO A 84 17.62 -28.46 -23.05
C PRO A 84 17.43 -29.17 -21.71
N LEU A 85 16.41 -28.81 -20.93
CA LEU A 85 16.08 -29.44 -19.65
C LEU A 85 14.76 -30.20 -19.78
N PRO A 86 14.57 -31.30 -19.02
CA PRO A 86 13.30 -31.99 -19.03
C PRO A 86 12.21 -31.12 -18.43
N LEU A 87 11.06 -31.09 -19.08
CA LEU A 87 9.85 -30.53 -18.53
C LEU A 87 9.29 -31.48 -17.49
N VAL A 88 9.02 -30.98 -16.28
CA VAL A 88 8.36 -31.76 -15.24
C VAL A 88 6.93 -31.24 -15.11
N ALA A 89 5.97 -32.11 -15.35
CA ALA A 89 4.54 -31.83 -15.19
C ALA A 89 3.87 -32.91 -14.36
N ILE A 90 2.94 -32.52 -13.51
CA ILE A 90 2.06 -33.45 -12.78
C ILE A 90 0.64 -33.08 -13.18
N LEU A 91 -0.02 -34.00 -13.91
CA LEU A 91 -1.36 -33.83 -14.39
C LEU A 91 -2.31 -34.48 -13.39
N ASP A 92 -3.24 -33.68 -12.83
CA ASP A 92 -4.17 -34.19 -11.82
C ASP A 92 -5.00 -35.36 -12.38
N ARG A 93 -5.56 -35.20 -13.59
CA ARG A 93 -6.31 -36.26 -14.26
C ARG A 93 -6.30 -36.06 -15.78
N VAL A 94 -6.30 -37.16 -16.53
CA VAL A 94 -6.49 -37.17 -17.98
C VAL A 94 -7.67 -38.09 -18.28
N VAL A 95 -8.61 -37.61 -19.09
CA VAL A 95 -9.85 -38.32 -19.42
C VAL A 95 -10.09 -38.38 -20.91
N ARG A 96 -10.82 -39.43 -21.33
CA ARG A 96 -11.45 -39.49 -22.65
C ARG A 96 -12.91 -39.07 -22.48
N THR A 97 -13.36 -38.12 -23.28
CA THR A 97 -14.74 -37.65 -23.26
C THR A 97 -15.66 -38.65 -23.99
N LYS A 98 -16.97 -38.52 -23.78
CA LYS A 98 -17.99 -39.27 -24.52
C LYS A 98 -17.97 -39.04 -26.02
N GLU A 99 -17.39 -37.90 -26.46
CA GLU A 99 -17.16 -37.57 -27.85
C GLU A 99 -15.85 -38.15 -28.42
N GLY A 100 -15.08 -38.88 -27.60
CA GLY A 100 -13.80 -39.49 -27.96
C GLY A 100 -12.59 -38.53 -27.88
N LYS A 101 -12.76 -37.30 -27.45
CA LYS A 101 -11.71 -36.31 -27.25
C LYS A 101 -10.87 -36.60 -26.01
N ILE A 102 -9.63 -36.18 -26.01
CA ILE A 102 -8.75 -36.21 -24.84
C ILE A 102 -8.78 -34.87 -24.12
N ALA A 103 -9.14 -34.90 -22.84
CA ALA A 103 -9.12 -33.72 -21.97
C ALA A 103 -8.20 -33.91 -20.78
N ILE A 104 -7.39 -32.88 -20.46
CA ILE A 104 -6.62 -32.79 -19.23
C ILE A 104 -7.45 -32.00 -18.23
N VAL A 105 -7.64 -32.56 -17.02
CA VAL A 105 -8.45 -31.93 -15.96
C VAL A 105 -7.51 -31.46 -14.86
N ASP A 106 -7.57 -30.18 -14.55
CA ASP A 106 -6.81 -29.53 -13.47
C ASP A 106 -7.76 -29.04 -12.39
N HIS A 107 -7.56 -29.45 -11.15
CA HIS A 107 -8.41 -29.13 -10.00
C HIS A 107 -7.79 -28.02 -9.16
N LYS A 108 -8.55 -26.95 -8.91
CA LYS A 108 -8.12 -25.83 -8.06
C LYS A 108 -9.10 -25.59 -6.92
N SER A 109 -8.59 -25.56 -5.70
CA SER A 109 -9.36 -25.07 -4.55
C SER A 109 -9.25 -23.55 -4.45
N ARG A 110 -10.38 -22.85 -4.29
CA ARG A 110 -10.45 -21.39 -4.28
C ARG A 110 -11.32 -20.87 -3.13
N LYS A 111 -11.06 -19.64 -2.71
CA LYS A 111 -11.98 -18.90 -1.83
C LYS A 111 -13.10 -18.25 -2.63
N MET A 112 -12.79 -17.78 -3.83
CA MET A 112 -13.70 -17.17 -4.80
C MET A 112 -13.34 -17.69 -6.18
N PHE A 113 -14.32 -17.82 -7.07
CA PHE A 113 -14.04 -18.17 -8.46
C PHE A 113 -13.19 -17.11 -9.14
N THR A 114 -12.29 -17.56 -10.00
CA THR A 114 -11.49 -16.69 -10.86
C THR A 114 -12.37 -16.17 -12.00
N ASN A 115 -12.23 -14.91 -12.40
CA ASN A 115 -12.95 -14.40 -13.56
C ASN A 115 -12.44 -15.03 -14.86
N GLU A 116 -13.27 -15.02 -15.91
CA GLU A 116 -12.98 -15.73 -17.16
C GLU A 116 -11.73 -15.22 -17.89
N GLU A 117 -11.51 -13.90 -17.89
CA GLU A 117 -10.33 -13.30 -18.52
C GLU A 117 -9.05 -13.72 -17.79
N GLU A 118 -9.08 -13.73 -16.48
CA GLU A 118 -7.96 -14.16 -15.65
C GLU A 118 -7.69 -15.67 -15.79
N LYS A 119 -8.74 -16.51 -15.94
CA LYS A 119 -8.62 -17.92 -16.28
C LYS A 119 -7.88 -18.11 -17.59
N LYS A 120 -8.29 -17.41 -18.64
CA LYS A 120 -7.63 -17.50 -19.97
C LYS A 120 -6.16 -17.13 -19.92
N LEU A 121 -5.81 -16.04 -19.20
CA LEU A 121 -4.43 -15.54 -19.15
C LEU A 121 -3.49 -16.38 -18.25
N LYS A 122 -3.93 -16.71 -17.03
CA LYS A 122 -3.09 -17.41 -16.04
C LYS A 122 -2.99 -18.90 -16.30
N ILE A 123 -4.08 -19.50 -16.77
CA ILE A 123 -4.17 -20.95 -16.90
C ILE A 123 -3.69 -21.41 -18.27
N GLY A 124 -3.79 -20.58 -19.30
CA GLY A 124 -3.40 -20.94 -20.65
C GLY A 124 -1.94 -21.40 -20.76
N THR A 125 -1.00 -20.74 -20.10
CA THR A 125 0.42 -21.14 -20.10
C THR A 125 0.63 -22.47 -19.38
N GLN A 126 -0.04 -22.71 -18.25
CA GLN A 126 0.00 -23.98 -17.54
C GLN A 126 -0.66 -25.09 -18.37
N ALA A 127 -1.81 -24.80 -18.97
CA ALA A 127 -2.54 -25.74 -19.82
C ALA A 127 -1.68 -26.23 -20.99
N ILE A 128 -1.06 -25.32 -21.75
CA ILE A 128 -0.23 -25.69 -22.89
C ILE A 128 1.01 -26.48 -22.46
N THR A 129 1.56 -26.20 -21.28
CA THR A 129 2.66 -26.98 -20.71
C THR A 129 2.24 -28.42 -20.47
N TYR A 130 1.05 -28.64 -19.91
CA TYR A 130 0.49 -29.98 -19.70
C TYR A 130 0.19 -30.70 -21.02
N VAL A 131 -0.36 -29.98 -22.00
CA VAL A 131 -0.66 -30.50 -23.33
C VAL A 131 0.63 -30.99 -24.00
N ILE A 132 1.67 -30.16 -24.07
CA ILE A 132 2.95 -30.51 -24.67
C ILE A 132 3.58 -31.71 -23.96
N ALA A 133 3.57 -31.73 -22.63
CA ALA A 133 4.11 -32.85 -21.86
C ALA A 133 3.37 -34.17 -22.16
N TYR A 134 2.04 -34.17 -22.15
CA TYR A 134 1.25 -35.34 -22.40
C TYR A 134 1.39 -35.86 -23.85
N GLU A 135 1.34 -34.96 -24.83
CA GLU A 135 1.50 -35.30 -26.25
C GLU A 135 2.91 -35.82 -26.55
N THR A 136 3.96 -35.26 -25.92
CA THR A 136 5.32 -35.76 -26.04
C THR A 136 5.45 -37.19 -25.50
N LEU A 137 4.83 -37.45 -24.33
CA LEU A 137 4.88 -38.76 -23.70
C LEU A 137 4.11 -39.84 -24.48
N THR A 138 2.91 -39.49 -24.96
CA THR A 138 1.94 -40.49 -25.45
C THR A 138 1.79 -40.49 -26.96
N GLY A 139 2.20 -39.44 -27.66
CA GLY A 139 1.92 -39.23 -29.09
C GLY A 139 0.44 -38.94 -29.41
N GLN A 140 -0.42 -38.82 -28.39
CA GLN A 140 -1.86 -38.55 -28.57
C GLN A 140 -2.13 -37.08 -28.44
N LYS A 141 -2.93 -36.53 -29.36
CA LYS A 141 -3.33 -35.11 -29.35
C LYS A 141 -4.34 -34.84 -28.23
N VAL A 142 -4.13 -33.75 -27.52
CA VAL A 142 -5.06 -33.23 -26.51
C VAL A 142 -5.99 -32.21 -27.15
N ASP A 143 -7.29 -32.35 -26.96
CA ASP A 143 -8.31 -31.50 -27.54
C ASP A 143 -8.80 -30.40 -26.60
N GLU A 144 -8.79 -30.69 -25.29
CA GLU A 144 -9.36 -29.78 -24.28
C GLU A 144 -8.52 -29.81 -22.99
N VAL A 145 -8.48 -28.66 -22.29
CA VAL A 145 -8.04 -28.59 -20.88
C VAL A 145 -9.18 -28.06 -20.04
N TRP A 146 -9.56 -28.79 -19.02
CA TRP A 146 -10.65 -28.42 -18.12
C TRP A 146 -10.08 -27.94 -16.80
N LEU A 147 -10.46 -26.73 -16.39
CA LEU A 147 -10.21 -26.23 -15.07
C LEU A 147 -11.46 -26.43 -14.22
N ILE A 148 -11.33 -27.18 -13.14
CA ILE A 148 -12.39 -27.39 -12.15
C ILE A 148 -12.04 -26.56 -10.92
N GLU A 149 -12.71 -25.43 -10.72
CA GLU A 149 -12.57 -24.63 -9.52
C GLU A 149 -13.61 -25.06 -8.47
N ASN A 150 -13.15 -25.51 -7.31
CA ASN A 150 -13.99 -25.86 -6.17
C ASN A 150 -13.80 -24.79 -5.09
N LYS A 151 -14.91 -24.14 -4.71
CA LYS A 151 -14.92 -23.01 -3.81
C LYS A 151 -15.29 -23.44 -2.39
N TYR A 152 -14.37 -23.22 -1.42
CA TYR A 152 -14.61 -23.58 -0.03
C TYR A 152 -15.40 -22.54 0.78
N SER A 153 -15.55 -21.29 0.30
CA SER A 153 -16.46 -20.33 0.92
C SER A 153 -17.87 -20.50 0.36
N GLN A 154 -18.87 -20.66 1.24
CA GLN A 154 -20.24 -20.89 0.81
C GLN A 154 -20.89 -19.67 0.15
N ASN A 155 -21.63 -19.90 -0.94
CA ASN A 155 -22.48 -18.91 -1.58
C ASN A 155 -23.81 -18.80 -0.78
N ARG A 156 -24.20 -17.56 -0.47
CA ARG A 156 -25.42 -17.29 0.29
C ARG A 156 -26.70 -17.43 -0.54
N ASP A 157 -26.57 -17.38 -1.85
CA ASP A 157 -27.65 -17.41 -2.84
C ASP A 157 -27.96 -18.82 -3.38
N GLY A 158 -27.27 -19.85 -2.85
CA GLY A 158 -27.42 -21.23 -3.30
C GLY A 158 -26.84 -21.55 -4.66
N SER A 159 -26.06 -20.62 -5.28
CA SER A 159 -25.36 -20.89 -6.54
C SER A 159 -24.32 -21.99 -6.39
N ALA A 160 -23.92 -22.59 -7.52
CA ALA A 160 -22.94 -23.69 -7.57
C ALA A 160 -21.64 -23.34 -6.86
N GLN A 161 -21.05 -24.32 -6.17
CA GLN A 161 -19.77 -24.20 -5.46
C GLN A 161 -18.61 -24.74 -6.30
N VAL A 162 -18.91 -25.40 -7.40
CA VAL A 162 -17.93 -25.92 -8.36
C VAL A 162 -18.21 -25.32 -9.72
N GLU A 163 -17.17 -24.86 -10.40
CA GLU A 163 -17.25 -24.29 -11.73
C GLU A 163 -16.27 -25.01 -12.66
N LYS A 164 -16.77 -25.39 -13.83
CA LYS A 164 -15.98 -26.03 -14.89
C LYS A 164 -15.74 -25.02 -16.01
N PHE A 165 -14.48 -24.68 -16.25
CA PHE A 165 -14.05 -23.89 -17.40
C PHE A 165 -13.34 -24.80 -18.39
N LYS A 166 -13.70 -24.72 -19.68
CA LYS A 166 -13.08 -25.48 -20.76
C LYS A 166 -12.23 -24.58 -21.64
N LEU A 167 -10.98 -24.93 -21.80
CA LEU A 167 -10.09 -24.35 -22.79
C LEU A 167 -10.00 -25.35 -23.95
N ILE A 168 -10.50 -24.96 -25.12
CA ILE A 168 -10.37 -25.75 -26.36
C ILE A 168 -8.98 -25.53 -26.91
N ILE A 169 -8.28 -26.62 -27.25
CA ILE A 169 -6.92 -26.61 -27.79
C ILE A 169 -6.98 -26.75 -29.31
N ASP A 170 -7.56 -25.76 -29.98
CA ASP A 170 -7.51 -25.60 -31.42
C ASP A 170 -6.15 -25.06 -31.89
N GLU A 171 -5.97 -24.93 -33.19
CA GLU A 171 -4.69 -24.46 -33.75
C GLU A 171 -4.36 -23.01 -33.34
N ASP A 172 -5.36 -22.13 -33.24
CA ASP A 172 -5.15 -20.74 -32.88
C ASP A 172 -4.80 -20.59 -31.39
N THR A 173 -5.53 -21.29 -30.53
CA THR A 173 -5.25 -21.39 -29.08
C THR A 173 -3.86 -21.95 -28.84
N ARG A 174 -3.50 -23.05 -29.52
CA ARG A 174 -2.19 -23.66 -29.43
C ARG A 174 -1.10 -22.67 -29.84
N ARG A 175 -1.22 -22.04 -30.99
CA ARG A 175 -0.25 -21.06 -31.51
C ARG A 175 -0.06 -19.90 -30.53
N LEU A 176 -1.16 -19.37 -29.97
CA LEU A 176 -1.09 -18.28 -29.02
C LEU A 176 -0.34 -18.65 -27.76
N TYR A 177 -0.69 -19.77 -27.13
CA TYR A 177 -0.08 -20.17 -25.86
C TYR A 177 1.32 -20.74 -26.03
N GLU A 178 1.61 -21.43 -27.13
CA GLU A 178 2.99 -21.84 -27.46
C GLU A 178 3.89 -20.62 -27.67
N ALA A 179 3.39 -19.56 -28.30
CA ALA A 179 4.13 -18.30 -28.43
C ALA A 179 4.36 -17.64 -27.06
N LEU A 180 3.37 -17.65 -26.16
CA LEU A 180 3.51 -17.14 -24.79
C LEU A 180 4.51 -17.95 -23.95
N LEU A 181 4.59 -19.24 -24.17
CA LEU A 181 5.58 -20.11 -23.52
C LEU A 181 6.98 -19.98 -24.16
N TYR A 182 7.02 -19.87 -25.49
CA TYR A 182 8.25 -19.79 -26.28
C TYR A 182 9.06 -18.52 -25.98
N GLU A 183 8.42 -17.39 -25.83
CA GLU A 183 9.06 -16.10 -25.59
C GLU A 183 9.91 -16.09 -24.28
N PRO A 184 9.42 -16.52 -23.11
CA PRO A 184 10.24 -16.70 -21.93
C PRO A 184 11.36 -17.73 -22.10
N LEU A 185 11.09 -18.84 -22.80
CA LEU A 185 12.11 -19.87 -23.07
C LEU A 185 13.23 -19.34 -23.96
N GLN A 186 12.91 -18.54 -24.98
CA GLN A 186 13.92 -17.88 -25.83
C GLN A 186 14.78 -16.90 -25.01
N ARG A 187 14.17 -16.13 -24.12
CA ARG A 187 14.90 -15.24 -23.20
C ARG A 187 15.84 -16.03 -22.29
N MET A 188 15.38 -17.15 -21.76
CA MET A 188 16.21 -18.04 -20.95
C MET A 188 17.38 -18.62 -21.76
N LEU A 189 17.13 -19.12 -22.95
CA LEU A 189 18.17 -19.64 -23.83
C LEU A 189 19.18 -18.56 -24.21
N LYS A 190 18.71 -17.36 -24.53
CA LYS A 190 19.55 -16.20 -24.82
C LYS A 190 20.37 -15.78 -23.59
N ALA A 191 19.77 -15.76 -22.41
CA ALA A 191 20.45 -15.45 -21.16
C ALA A 191 21.59 -16.44 -20.84
N VAL A 192 21.45 -17.70 -21.23
CA VAL A 192 22.49 -18.72 -21.06
C VAL A 192 23.62 -18.60 -22.11
N SER A 193 23.26 -18.12 -23.31
CA SER A 193 24.19 -18.05 -24.45
C SER A 193 24.91 -16.71 -24.60
N ASP A 194 24.34 -15.62 -24.04
CA ASP A 194 24.83 -14.26 -24.18
C ASP A 194 25.37 -13.75 -22.83
N PRO A 195 26.71 -13.59 -22.70
CA PRO A 195 27.32 -13.15 -21.45
C PRO A 195 26.94 -11.71 -21.06
N ASP A 196 26.48 -10.91 -22.03
CA ASP A 196 26.06 -9.52 -21.81
C ASP A 196 24.53 -9.40 -21.62
N TYR A 197 23.82 -10.54 -21.54
CA TYR A 197 22.37 -10.54 -21.38
C TYR A 197 21.95 -9.99 -20.02
N VAL A 198 21.17 -8.93 -20.04
CA VAL A 198 20.59 -8.33 -18.83
C VAL A 198 19.27 -9.04 -18.49
N TYR A 199 19.24 -9.71 -17.35
CA TYR A 199 18.02 -10.37 -16.85
C TYR A 199 16.97 -9.32 -16.45
N LEU A 200 15.82 -9.34 -17.12
CA LEU A 200 14.67 -8.57 -16.72
C LEU A 200 13.92 -9.33 -15.61
N ILE A 201 14.10 -8.93 -14.37
CA ILE A 201 13.35 -9.49 -13.24
C ILE A 201 11.93 -8.98 -13.33
N ASN A 202 10.95 -9.88 -13.45
CA ASN A 202 9.54 -9.52 -13.37
C ASN A 202 9.14 -9.34 -11.90
N HIS A 203 9.04 -8.08 -11.44
CA HIS A 203 8.69 -7.76 -10.06
C HIS A 203 7.19 -7.95 -9.71
N ALA A 204 6.38 -8.45 -10.63
CA ALA A 204 4.95 -8.65 -10.41
C ALA A 204 4.62 -9.94 -9.64
N ASP A 205 5.54 -10.90 -9.58
CA ASP A 205 5.36 -12.16 -8.89
C ASP A 205 6.12 -12.21 -7.55
N ASN A 206 5.61 -13.04 -6.64
CA ASN A 206 6.12 -13.23 -5.28
C ASN A 206 7.65 -13.30 -5.23
N TYR A 207 8.26 -12.35 -4.58
CA TYR A 207 9.72 -12.18 -4.43
C TYR A 207 10.46 -13.45 -3.95
N VAL A 208 9.78 -14.33 -3.21
CA VAL A 208 10.34 -15.58 -2.69
C VAL A 208 10.44 -16.64 -3.78
N GLU A 209 9.42 -16.80 -4.62
CA GLU A 209 9.44 -17.75 -5.74
C GLU A 209 10.45 -17.33 -6.81
N MET A 210 10.58 -16.03 -7.07
CA MET A 210 11.58 -15.50 -7.99
C MET A 210 13.01 -15.69 -7.46
N ALA A 211 13.25 -15.55 -6.17
CA ALA A 211 14.56 -15.81 -5.58
C ALA A 211 14.90 -17.31 -5.62
N GLU A 212 13.93 -18.20 -5.46
CA GLU A 212 14.11 -19.64 -5.61
C GLU A 212 14.36 -20.03 -7.07
N ILE A 213 13.61 -19.47 -8.02
CA ILE A 213 13.84 -19.68 -9.46
C ILE A 213 15.20 -19.10 -9.88
N TYR A 214 15.56 -17.91 -9.42
CA TYR A 214 16.86 -17.30 -9.71
C TYR A 214 18.01 -18.13 -9.11
N ASN A 215 17.91 -18.54 -7.85
CA ASN A 215 18.90 -19.44 -7.24
C ASN A 215 18.93 -20.80 -7.93
N PHE A 216 17.79 -21.36 -8.29
CA PHE A 216 17.71 -22.59 -9.05
C PHE A 216 18.41 -22.45 -10.41
N TRP A 217 18.09 -21.43 -11.20
CA TRP A 217 18.67 -21.23 -12.53
C TRP A 217 20.14 -20.82 -12.45
N CYS A 218 20.52 -19.89 -11.60
CA CYS A 218 21.91 -19.43 -11.51
C CYS A 218 22.84 -20.45 -10.86
N THR A 219 22.39 -21.17 -9.84
CA THR A 219 23.20 -22.20 -9.19
C THR A 219 23.16 -23.52 -9.94
N THR A 220 22.04 -23.88 -10.55
CA THR A 220 21.85 -25.20 -11.15
C THR A 220 22.30 -25.27 -12.59
N MET A 221 22.20 -24.19 -13.38
CA MET A 221 22.83 -24.17 -14.71
C MET A 221 24.36 -24.05 -14.67
N ILE A 222 24.91 -23.61 -13.54
CA ILE A 222 26.35 -23.50 -13.28
C ILE A 222 26.85 -24.73 -12.54
N ALA A 223 26.00 -25.38 -11.75
CA ALA A 223 26.34 -26.63 -11.07
C ALA A 223 26.53 -27.78 -12.07
N GLU A 224 27.36 -28.72 -11.70
CA GLU A 224 27.46 -29.97 -12.43
C GLU A 224 26.09 -30.66 -12.46
N VAL A 225 25.78 -31.34 -13.58
CA VAL A 225 24.49 -32.03 -13.82
C VAL A 225 24.07 -32.98 -12.68
N GLY A 226 25.00 -33.33 -11.79
CA GLY A 226 24.77 -34.14 -10.59
C GLY A 226 23.88 -33.53 -9.52
N ASP A 227 23.72 -32.17 -9.49
CA ASP A 227 22.95 -31.48 -8.46
C ASP A 227 21.45 -31.45 -8.76
N PHE A 228 21.02 -31.84 -9.94
CA PHE A 228 19.61 -31.98 -10.28
C PHE A 228 19.04 -33.30 -9.76
N GLN A 229 17.84 -33.27 -9.19
CA GLN A 229 17.04 -34.49 -8.96
C GLN A 229 16.44 -34.99 -10.29
N ILE A 230 17.27 -35.30 -11.23
CA ILE A 230 16.91 -35.87 -12.54
C ILE A 230 17.04 -37.38 -12.47
N ASP A 231 16.11 -38.10 -13.10
CA ASP A 231 16.21 -39.54 -13.31
C ASP A 231 17.58 -39.88 -13.85
N GLU A 232 18.29 -40.81 -13.20
CA GLU A 232 19.63 -41.26 -13.55
C GLU A 232 19.78 -41.57 -15.06
N GLY A 233 18.75 -42.16 -15.67
CA GLY A 233 18.76 -42.50 -17.11
C GLY A 233 18.74 -41.28 -18.05
N LYS A 234 18.38 -40.10 -17.55
CA LYS A 234 18.28 -38.85 -18.33
C LYS A 234 19.46 -37.89 -18.10
N LYS A 235 20.30 -38.13 -17.07
CA LYS A 235 21.44 -37.27 -16.73
C LYS A 235 22.41 -37.08 -17.90
N ASP A 236 22.75 -38.14 -18.60
CA ASP A 236 23.64 -38.09 -19.75
C ASP A 236 23.06 -37.33 -20.94
N LEU A 237 21.75 -37.39 -21.13
CA LEU A 237 21.08 -36.65 -22.20
C LEU A 237 21.03 -35.14 -21.89
N VAL A 238 20.76 -34.79 -20.63
CA VAL A 238 20.82 -33.41 -20.14
C VAL A 238 22.24 -32.86 -20.31
N ALA A 239 23.24 -33.60 -19.85
CA ALA A 239 24.65 -33.20 -19.98
C ALA A 239 25.05 -32.96 -21.44
N ARG A 240 24.62 -33.85 -22.35
CA ARG A 240 24.90 -33.68 -23.80
C ARG A 240 24.18 -32.48 -24.40
N ARG A 241 22.92 -32.19 -24.02
CA ARG A 241 22.18 -31.03 -24.50
C ARG A 241 22.75 -29.71 -23.95
N LEU A 242 23.05 -29.64 -22.66
CA LEU A 242 23.73 -28.48 -22.05
C LEU A 242 25.13 -28.27 -22.65
N LYS A 243 25.89 -29.35 -22.90
CA LYS A 243 27.18 -29.25 -23.57
C LYS A 243 27.04 -28.71 -24.99
N LYS A 244 26.03 -29.16 -25.76
CA LYS A 244 25.79 -28.68 -27.14
C LYS A 244 25.48 -27.18 -27.15
N ILE A 245 24.68 -26.69 -26.19
CA ILE A 245 24.37 -25.27 -26.05
C ILE A 245 25.61 -24.47 -25.67
N ARG A 246 26.39 -24.98 -24.70
CA ARG A 246 27.64 -24.37 -24.29
C ARG A 246 28.65 -24.31 -25.43
N ASP A 247 28.81 -25.41 -26.16
CA ASP A 247 29.77 -25.50 -27.26
C ASP A 247 29.35 -24.61 -28.45
N ALA A 248 28.04 -24.46 -28.71
CA ALA A 248 27.50 -23.51 -29.69
C ALA A 248 27.74 -22.06 -29.28
N SER A 249 27.55 -21.72 -28.00
CA SER A 249 27.86 -20.41 -27.43
C SER A 249 29.35 -20.09 -27.46
N LEU A 250 30.21 -21.08 -27.15
CA LEU A 250 31.67 -20.95 -27.18
C LEU A 250 32.22 -20.81 -28.59
N ALA A 251 31.55 -21.39 -29.59
CA ALA A 251 31.90 -21.22 -31.00
C ALA A 251 31.55 -19.86 -31.56
N ALA A 252 30.53 -19.17 -30.95
CA ALA A 252 30.07 -17.87 -31.39
C ALA A 252 30.83 -16.70 -30.72
N THR A 253 31.36 -16.85 -29.51
CA THR A 253 32.04 -15.80 -28.74
C THR A 253 32.89 -16.40 -27.62
N ASN A 254 34.13 -16.00 -27.54
CA ASN A 254 35.15 -16.12 -26.49
C ASN A 254 34.82 -16.83 -25.13
N PRO A 255 35.76 -17.52 -24.49
CA PRO A 255 35.57 -18.61 -23.52
C PRO A 255 35.14 -18.20 -22.09
N THR A 256 34.22 -17.28 -21.89
CA THR A 256 34.02 -16.61 -20.58
C THR A 256 32.64 -16.77 -19.93
N ILE A 257 31.72 -17.59 -20.44
CA ILE A 257 30.34 -17.66 -19.91
C ILE A 257 30.27 -18.10 -18.44
N ILE A 258 31.02 -19.12 -18.04
CA ILE A 258 31.05 -19.62 -16.65
C ILE A 258 31.87 -18.69 -15.73
N ARG A 259 32.92 -18.08 -16.27
CA ARG A 259 33.72 -17.10 -15.58
C ARG A 259 32.91 -15.81 -15.32
N ASN A 260 32.18 -15.37 -16.33
CA ASN A 260 31.34 -14.17 -16.25
C ASN A 260 30.12 -14.32 -15.32
N PHE A 261 29.61 -15.53 -15.06
CA PHE A 261 28.58 -15.71 -14.04
C PHE A 261 29.13 -15.53 -12.62
N LYS A 262 30.34 -16.05 -12.35
CA LYS A 262 31.06 -15.74 -11.09
C LYS A 262 31.51 -14.28 -11.05
N GLU A 263 31.91 -13.74 -12.19
CA GLU A 263 32.33 -12.35 -12.36
C GLU A 263 31.13 -11.40 -12.43
N ASN A 264 29.95 -11.82 -12.92
CA ASN A 264 28.70 -11.03 -12.85
C ASN A 264 28.09 -11.04 -11.46
N ALA A 265 28.21 -12.10 -10.67
CA ALA A 265 27.99 -12.01 -9.22
C ALA A 265 29.00 -11.05 -8.57
N THR A 266 30.22 -10.98 -9.11
CA THR A 266 31.25 -10.01 -8.72
C THR A 266 31.03 -8.65 -9.39
N GLN A 267 30.38 -8.55 -10.55
CA GLN A 267 29.92 -7.30 -11.19
C GLN A 267 28.71 -6.71 -10.47
N PHE A 268 27.88 -7.50 -9.81
CA PHE A 268 26.92 -6.95 -8.83
C PHE A 268 27.65 -6.22 -7.68
N ILE A 269 28.80 -6.77 -7.26
CA ILE A 269 29.69 -6.12 -6.28
C ILE A 269 30.49 -4.99 -6.96
N GLN A 270 30.89 -5.10 -8.23
CA GLN A 270 31.54 -4.05 -9.02
C GLN A 270 30.57 -2.95 -9.47
N TYR A 271 29.28 -3.23 -9.65
CA TYR A 271 28.25 -2.22 -9.84
C TYR A 271 28.19 -1.28 -8.64
N ASP A 272 28.27 -1.79 -7.42
CA ASP A 272 28.40 -1.02 -6.19
C ASP A 272 29.71 -0.19 -6.12
N LEU A 273 30.80 -0.72 -6.65
CA LEU A 273 32.10 -0.03 -6.71
C LEU A 273 32.18 1.04 -7.81
N SER A 274 31.51 0.85 -8.96
CA SER A 274 31.46 1.87 -10.03
C SER A 274 30.57 3.06 -9.65
N CYS A 275 29.53 2.82 -8.85
CA CYS A 275 28.64 3.86 -8.34
C CYS A 275 29.23 4.71 -7.22
N LYS A 276 30.34 4.30 -6.57
CA LYS A 276 30.95 5.06 -5.46
C LYS A 276 31.42 6.46 -5.84
N ASN A 277 31.77 6.68 -7.10
CA ASN A 277 32.21 7.98 -7.60
C ASN A 277 31.14 8.75 -8.37
N MET A 278 29.92 8.21 -8.49
CA MET A 278 28.81 8.87 -9.17
C MET A 278 28.11 9.84 -8.24
N THR A 279 27.71 10.99 -8.77
CA THR A 279 26.77 11.89 -8.10
C THR A 279 25.40 11.22 -7.95
N GLN A 280 24.57 11.73 -7.05
CA GLN A 280 23.21 11.19 -6.86
C GLN A 280 22.38 11.27 -8.15
N SER A 281 22.52 12.32 -8.94
CA SER A 281 21.88 12.48 -10.25
C SER A 281 22.32 11.38 -11.22
N GLU A 282 23.62 11.14 -11.35
CA GLU A 282 24.16 10.10 -12.21
C GLU A 282 23.73 8.70 -11.78
N LYS A 283 23.62 8.44 -10.48
CA LYS A 283 23.10 7.16 -9.94
C LYS A 283 21.66 6.91 -10.36
N ILE A 284 20.77 7.92 -10.26
CA ILE A 284 19.38 7.83 -10.70
C ILE A 284 19.30 7.52 -12.19
N GLU A 285 20.01 8.29 -13.01
CA GLU A 285 20.03 8.11 -14.47
C GLU A 285 20.59 6.73 -14.85
N HIS A 286 21.66 6.30 -14.21
CA HIS A 286 22.32 5.04 -14.47
C HIS A 286 21.40 3.84 -14.15
N VAL A 287 20.78 3.83 -12.96
CA VAL A 287 19.84 2.79 -12.56
C VAL A 287 18.67 2.71 -13.52
N LEU A 288 18.02 3.83 -13.83
CA LEU A 288 16.86 3.83 -14.73
C LEU A 288 17.25 3.41 -16.16
N ARG A 289 18.44 3.82 -16.63
CA ARG A 289 18.98 3.40 -17.92
C ARG A 289 19.22 1.88 -17.99
N ALA A 290 19.65 1.26 -16.89
CA ALA A 290 19.83 -0.19 -16.81
C ALA A 290 18.51 -0.96 -17.03
N PHE A 291 17.37 -0.33 -16.73
CA PHE A 291 16.04 -0.86 -17.01
C PHE A 291 15.43 -0.37 -18.35
N GLY A 292 16.26 0.22 -19.22
CA GLY A 292 15.78 0.77 -20.50
C GLY A 292 14.94 2.04 -20.36
N ILE A 293 14.96 2.68 -19.18
CA ILE A 293 14.20 3.90 -18.89
C ILE A 293 15.14 5.09 -19.05
N HIS A 294 15.02 5.80 -20.17
CA HIS A 294 15.88 6.95 -20.46
C HIS A 294 15.32 8.22 -19.82
N VAL A 295 16.03 8.72 -18.81
CA VAL A 295 15.72 9.97 -18.12
C VAL A 295 16.98 10.80 -17.98
N ARG A 296 16.80 12.11 -17.75
CA ARG A 296 17.86 13.04 -17.35
C ARG A 296 17.43 13.76 -16.08
N VAL A 297 18.29 13.87 -15.08
CA VAL A 297 18.08 14.74 -13.93
C VAL A 297 18.33 16.18 -14.39
N ALA A 298 17.25 16.94 -14.57
CA ALA A 298 17.33 18.31 -15.05
C ALA A 298 17.67 19.30 -13.93
N HIS A 299 17.07 19.10 -12.75
CA HIS A 299 17.26 19.98 -11.60
C HIS A 299 17.38 19.17 -10.32
N GLN A 300 18.16 19.71 -9.38
CA GLN A 300 18.36 19.18 -8.04
C GLN A 300 18.16 20.29 -7.01
N PHE A 301 17.32 20.06 -6.02
CA PHE A 301 17.05 20.97 -4.93
C PHE A 301 17.35 20.30 -3.60
N SER A 302 17.92 21.05 -2.68
CA SER A 302 18.32 20.56 -1.36
C SER A 302 17.65 21.38 -0.28
N GLY A 303 16.67 20.79 0.40
CA GLY A 303 16.03 21.36 1.57
C GLY A 303 16.74 20.99 2.88
N TYR A 304 16.12 21.25 4.03
CA TYR A 304 16.71 21.01 5.36
C TYR A 304 16.87 19.52 5.72
N SER A 305 15.89 18.70 5.37
CA SER A 305 15.85 17.28 5.74
C SER A 305 15.64 16.35 4.54
N SER A 306 15.44 16.91 3.36
CA SER A 306 15.18 16.16 2.13
C SER A 306 15.81 16.83 0.92
N ALA A 307 15.97 16.05 -0.16
CA ALA A 307 16.36 16.54 -1.46
C ALA A 307 15.32 16.13 -2.51
N THR A 308 15.16 16.97 -3.53
CA THR A 308 14.24 16.76 -4.65
C THR A 308 15.00 16.76 -5.95
N PHE A 309 14.78 15.74 -6.79
CA PHE A 309 15.28 15.65 -8.14
C PHE A 309 14.14 15.74 -9.15
N LEU A 310 14.29 16.58 -10.15
CA LEU A 310 13.34 16.69 -11.26
C LEU A 310 13.87 15.95 -12.47
N LEU A 311 13.15 14.90 -12.90
CA LEU A 311 13.52 14.08 -14.02
C LEU A 311 12.81 14.54 -15.30
N GLU A 312 13.60 14.83 -16.30
CA GLU A 312 13.14 14.96 -17.69
C GLU A 312 13.05 13.56 -18.31
N ILE A 313 11.93 13.28 -18.95
CA ILE A 313 11.63 11.94 -19.46
C ILE A 313 11.93 11.90 -20.95
N GLY A 314 12.67 10.88 -21.38
CA GLY A 314 12.96 10.63 -22.79
C GLY A 314 11.70 10.27 -23.58
N ALA A 315 11.71 10.57 -24.88
CA ALA A 315 10.61 10.22 -25.76
C ALA A 315 10.33 8.70 -25.76
N GLY A 316 9.06 8.32 -25.64
CA GLY A 316 8.63 6.91 -25.61
C GLY A 316 8.73 6.22 -24.24
N VAL A 317 9.25 6.88 -23.22
CA VAL A 317 9.29 6.33 -21.84
C VAL A 317 7.93 6.45 -21.19
N LYS A 318 7.41 5.35 -20.69
CA LYS A 318 6.16 5.31 -19.94
C LYS A 318 6.41 5.75 -18.49
N ILE A 319 5.76 6.84 -18.03
CA ILE A 319 5.94 7.39 -16.68
C ILE A 319 5.72 6.33 -15.60
N SER A 320 4.71 5.47 -15.75
CA SER A 320 4.41 4.40 -14.80
C SER A 320 5.57 3.41 -14.59
N SER A 321 6.49 3.27 -15.54
CA SER A 321 7.67 2.42 -15.38
C SER A 321 8.66 2.96 -14.36
N ILE A 322 8.70 4.29 -14.17
CA ILE A 322 9.56 4.95 -13.16
C ILE A 322 9.03 4.66 -11.75
N TYR A 323 7.70 4.70 -11.55
CA TYR A 323 7.10 4.38 -10.25
C TYR A 323 7.43 2.97 -9.77
N GLY A 324 7.46 2.00 -10.68
CA GLY A 324 7.82 0.62 -10.39
C GLY A 324 9.28 0.43 -9.94
N ARG A 325 10.13 1.45 -10.14
CA ARG A 325 11.57 1.41 -9.80
C ARG A 325 11.94 2.15 -8.52
N ARG A 326 10.95 2.46 -7.68
CA ARG A 326 11.16 3.19 -6.43
C ARG A 326 12.25 2.57 -5.54
N LEU A 327 12.22 1.26 -5.38
CA LEU A 327 13.21 0.54 -4.55
C LEU A 327 14.59 0.47 -5.20
N ASP A 328 14.65 0.33 -6.51
CA ASP A 328 15.92 0.28 -7.26
C ASP A 328 16.65 1.64 -7.15
N ILE A 329 15.91 2.74 -7.30
CA ILE A 329 16.43 4.10 -7.14
C ILE A 329 16.87 4.34 -5.69
N ALA A 330 16.06 3.92 -4.70
CA ALA A 330 16.38 4.06 -3.28
C ALA A 330 17.68 3.33 -2.93
N ASN A 331 17.85 2.10 -3.43
CA ASN A 331 19.07 1.31 -3.27
C ASN A 331 20.30 1.98 -3.91
N ALA A 332 20.16 2.52 -5.12
CA ALA A 332 21.26 3.21 -5.79
C ALA A 332 21.71 4.49 -5.07
N LEU A 333 20.77 5.18 -4.42
CA LEU A 333 21.04 6.38 -3.64
C LEU A 333 21.52 6.06 -2.21
N ASP A 334 21.53 4.79 -1.82
CA ASP A 334 21.85 4.33 -0.46
C ASP A 334 20.93 4.96 0.61
N VAL A 335 19.63 4.98 0.31
CA VAL A 335 18.57 5.49 1.20
C VAL A 335 17.51 4.44 1.46
N GLU A 336 16.88 4.48 2.64
CA GLU A 336 15.84 3.52 3.03
C GLU A 336 14.59 3.60 2.13
N ASN A 337 14.25 4.80 1.67
CA ASN A 337 13.04 5.03 0.88
C ASN A 337 13.13 6.33 0.09
N ILE A 338 12.40 6.37 -1.04
CA ILE A 338 12.17 7.58 -1.82
C ILE A 338 10.66 7.75 -2.03
N ARG A 339 10.23 8.99 -2.25
CA ARG A 339 8.89 9.31 -2.73
C ARG A 339 8.98 9.76 -4.19
N ILE A 340 8.19 9.17 -5.05
CA ILE A 340 7.96 9.69 -6.41
C ILE A 340 6.58 10.34 -6.38
N ALA A 341 6.52 11.65 -6.64
CA ALA A 341 5.26 12.38 -6.62
C ALA A 341 4.29 11.82 -7.66
N PRO A 342 3.00 11.60 -7.32
CA PRO A 342 2.02 11.04 -8.26
C PRO A 342 1.70 12.02 -9.40
N GLU A 343 1.90 13.31 -9.18
CA GLU A 343 1.65 14.36 -10.16
C GLU A 343 2.97 14.94 -10.70
N LEU A 344 2.93 15.38 -11.96
CA LEU A 344 4.08 16.04 -12.56
C LEU A 344 4.30 17.40 -11.92
N LYS A 345 5.56 17.72 -11.61
CA LYS A 345 5.96 19.04 -11.12
C LYS A 345 6.28 19.95 -12.29
N VAL A 346 5.61 21.08 -12.35
CA VAL A 346 5.95 22.13 -13.33
C VAL A 346 7.03 23.04 -12.72
N HIS A 347 8.14 23.19 -13.44
CA HIS A 347 9.23 24.09 -13.09
C HIS A 347 9.71 24.79 -14.36
N GLU A 348 9.83 26.11 -14.34
CA GLU A 348 10.20 26.94 -15.51
C GLU A 348 9.38 26.63 -16.78
N GLY A 349 8.07 26.38 -16.59
CA GLY A 349 7.14 26.10 -17.71
C GLY A 349 7.22 24.69 -18.29
N LYS A 350 8.04 23.78 -17.71
CA LYS A 350 8.19 22.40 -18.16
C LYS A 350 7.77 21.43 -17.07
N ALA A 351 7.18 20.28 -17.45
CA ALA A 351 6.71 19.26 -16.54
C ALA A 351 7.76 18.17 -16.32
N TYR A 352 7.98 17.77 -15.08
CA TYR A 352 8.98 16.80 -14.65
C TYR A 352 8.36 15.74 -13.72
N VAL A 353 8.96 14.56 -13.67
CA VAL A 353 8.72 13.60 -12.59
C VAL A 353 9.60 14.01 -11.41
N SER A 354 8.99 14.18 -10.23
CA SER A 354 9.70 14.58 -9.01
C SER A 354 10.01 13.37 -8.14
N ILE A 355 11.25 13.26 -7.70
CA ILE A 355 11.71 12.25 -6.74
C ILE A 355 12.22 12.96 -5.50
N ASP A 356 11.63 12.65 -4.35
CA ASP A 356 12.03 13.17 -3.06
C ASP A 356 12.62 12.05 -2.21
N PHE A 357 13.70 12.32 -1.49
CA PHE A 357 14.26 11.40 -0.52
C PHE A 357 14.84 12.13 0.70
N LYS A 358 14.96 11.38 1.78
CA LYS A 358 15.50 11.81 3.05
C LYS A 358 17.01 12.01 2.93
N LYS A 359 17.52 13.12 3.46
CA LYS A 359 18.95 13.35 3.66
C LYS A 359 19.26 13.63 5.13
N LYS A 360 20.54 13.68 5.47
CA LYS A 360 20.97 14.15 6.79
C LYS A 360 20.53 15.59 6.98
N ARG A 361 19.87 15.85 8.12
CA ARG A 361 19.34 17.18 8.43
C ARG A 361 20.45 18.22 8.49
N GLU A 362 20.25 19.32 7.79
CA GLU A 362 21.18 20.45 7.75
C GLU A 362 20.54 21.66 8.44
N GLY A 363 20.86 21.84 9.71
CA GLY A 363 20.39 22.99 10.50
C GLY A 363 18.93 22.87 10.98
N ILE A 364 18.41 23.98 11.46
CA ILE A 364 17.04 24.15 11.97
C ILE A 364 16.42 25.33 11.24
N LEU A 365 15.25 25.13 10.66
CA LEU A 365 14.44 26.20 10.09
C LEU A 365 13.67 26.87 11.24
N SER A 366 14.24 27.93 11.82
CA SER A 366 13.60 28.66 12.91
C SER A 366 12.47 29.54 12.39
N PHE A 367 11.41 29.69 13.19
CA PHE A 367 10.34 30.61 12.89
C PHE A 367 10.82 32.07 12.97
N ASP A 368 10.59 32.83 11.90
CA ASP A 368 10.82 34.26 11.83
C ASP A 368 9.47 34.98 11.70
N PRO A 369 9.10 35.81 12.68
CA PRO A 369 7.86 36.58 12.62
C PRO A 369 7.73 37.48 11.40
N SER A 370 8.82 37.93 10.81
CA SER A 370 8.82 38.77 9.61
C SER A 370 8.25 38.04 8.38
N ALA A 371 8.22 36.70 8.41
CA ALA A 371 7.59 35.89 7.36
C ALA A 371 6.05 35.95 7.43
N LEU A 372 5.46 36.43 8.54
CA LEU A 372 4.02 36.60 8.69
C LEU A 372 3.57 37.89 8.01
N VAL A 373 2.78 37.77 6.95
CA VAL A 373 2.25 38.93 6.20
C VAL A 373 0.73 38.94 6.27
N GLY A 374 0.16 39.85 7.01
CA GLY A 374 -1.28 39.90 7.28
C GLY A 374 -1.74 38.61 7.97
N ARG A 375 -2.71 37.90 7.39
CA ARG A 375 -3.23 36.61 7.90
C ARG A 375 -2.75 35.41 7.07
N ARG A 376 -1.62 35.57 6.38
CA ARG A 376 -0.95 34.51 5.62
C ARG A 376 0.06 33.82 6.51
N ILE A 377 -0.35 32.72 7.10
CA ILE A 377 0.40 31.99 8.13
C ILE A 377 1.55 31.20 7.50
N PRO A 378 2.83 31.53 7.79
CA PRO A 378 3.96 30.80 7.28
C PRO A 378 4.13 29.47 8.03
N MET A 379 4.07 28.37 7.30
CA MET A 379 4.09 27.01 7.86
C MET A 379 5.46 26.36 7.80
N GLY A 380 6.34 26.82 6.92
CA GLY A 380 7.65 26.25 6.67
C GLY A 380 8.15 26.58 5.28
N ALA A 381 9.15 25.84 4.79
CA ALA A 381 9.73 26.01 3.46
C ALA A 381 9.79 24.67 2.71
N ASP A 382 9.54 24.71 1.40
CA ASP A 382 9.75 23.58 0.51
C ASP A 382 11.24 23.39 0.14
N ASN A 383 11.55 22.34 -0.62
CA ASN A 383 12.92 22.09 -1.06
C ASN A 383 13.38 23.07 -2.14
N TYR A 384 12.50 23.89 -2.71
CA TYR A 384 12.81 24.92 -3.71
C TYR A 384 13.13 26.29 -3.07
N GLY A 385 12.98 26.39 -1.73
CA GLY A 385 13.18 27.63 -0.98
C GLY A 385 11.94 28.52 -0.88
N ASN A 386 10.78 28.05 -1.37
CA ASN A 386 9.54 28.79 -1.24
C ASN A 386 8.96 28.63 0.16
N ILE A 387 8.45 29.72 0.73
CA ILE A 387 7.70 29.67 1.98
C ILE A 387 6.33 29.07 1.71
N ILE A 388 5.99 28.02 2.44
CA ILE A 388 4.66 27.41 2.43
C ILE A 388 3.77 28.20 3.36
N VAL A 389 2.63 28.65 2.85
CA VAL A 389 1.71 29.57 3.53
C VAL A 389 0.32 28.92 3.60
N TRP A 390 -0.37 29.16 4.71
CA TRP A 390 -1.82 28.94 4.85
C TRP A 390 -2.51 30.31 4.98
N ASP A 391 -3.23 30.71 3.96
CA ASP A 391 -3.93 31.99 3.93
C ASP A 391 -5.30 31.88 4.61
N TRP A 392 -5.45 32.54 5.77
CA TRP A 392 -6.69 32.54 6.53
C TRP A 392 -7.78 33.43 5.92
N ASP A 393 -7.43 34.29 4.99
CA ASP A 393 -8.40 35.11 4.27
C ASP A 393 -8.94 34.41 3.02
N ASN A 394 -8.28 33.31 2.59
CA ASN A 394 -8.75 32.49 1.49
C ASN A 394 -9.97 31.65 1.89
N PRO A 395 -11.16 31.90 1.28
CA PRO A 395 -12.37 31.16 1.63
C PRO A 395 -12.33 29.68 1.22
N ASN A 396 -11.39 29.27 0.37
CA ASN A 396 -11.25 27.87 -0.07
C ASN A 396 -10.38 27.04 0.86
N THR A 397 -9.67 27.65 1.81
CA THR A 397 -8.77 26.99 2.75
C THR A 397 -9.05 27.34 4.21
N PRO A 398 -10.34 27.24 4.66
CA PRO A 398 -10.74 27.74 5.99
C PRO A 398 -10.15 26.93 7.15
N HIS A 399 -9.96 25.62 6.98
CA HIS A 399 -9.64 24.69 8.06
C HIS A 399 -8.50 23.74 7.65
N ALA A 400 -7.73 23.29 8.64
CA ALA A 400 -6.60 22.37 8.46
C ALA A 400 -6.78 21.07 9.24
N LEU A 401 -6.55 19.95 8.57
CA LEU A 401 -6.41 18.62 9.15
C LEU A 401 -4.93 18.25 9.24
N VAL A 402 -4.47 17.89 10.44
CA VAL A 402 -3.05 17.60 10.67
C VAL A 402 -2.87 16.24 11.31
N CYS A 403 -2.04 15.39 10.73
CA CYS A 403 -1.69 14.09 11.29
C CYS A 403 -0.19 13.94 11.45
N GLY A 404 0.24 13.22 12.47
CA GLY A 404 1.65 12.89 12.65
C GLY A 404 1.93 12.19 13.97
N GLY A 405 2.77 11.15 13.91
CA GLY A 405 3.16 10.37 15.08
C GLY A 405 4.03 11.15 16.07
N THR A 406 4.33 10.54 17.21
CA THR A 406 5.23 11.12 18.22
C THR A 406 6.60 11.45 17.61
N GLY A 407 7.11 12.66 17.90
CA GLY A 407 8.39 13.15 17.36
C GLY A 407 8.36 13.56 15.89
N SER A 408 7.20 13.56 15.25
CA SER A 408 7.07 13.98 13.84
C SER A 408 7.20 15.50 13.63
N GLY A 409 6.93 16.31 14.66
CA GLY A 409 6.91 17.77 14.60
C GLY A 409 5.50 18.38 14.62
N LYS A 410 4.44 17.57 14.74
CA LYS A 410 3.03 18.01 14.79
C LYS A 410 2.79 19.12 15.85
N SER A 411 3.15 18.86 17.11
CA SER A 411 2.90 19.81 18.22
C SER A 411 3.69 21.10 18.06
N VAL A 412 4.90 21.05 17.49
CA VAL A 412 5.69 22.25 17.17
C VAL A 412 5.01 23.08 16.07
N TRP A 413 4.47 22.43 15.05
CA TRP A 413 3.70 23.10 14.01
C TRP A 413 2.41 23.74 14.56
N VAL A 414 1.68 23.00 15.41
CA VAL A 414 0.49 23.55 16.11
C VAL A 414 0.86 24.78 16.94
N ARG A 415 2.00 24.73 17.63
CA ARG A 415 2.53 25.84 18.38
C ARG A 415 2.83 27.08 17.50
N ASN A 416 3.36 26.89 16.29
CA ASN A 416 3.56 27.96 15.32
C ASN A 416 2.23 28.59 14.90
N VAL A 417 1.18 27.79 14.70
CA VAL A 417 -0.15 28.31 14.37
C VAL A 417 -0.72 29.15 15.53
N ILE A 418 -0.55 28.70 16.79
CA ILE A 418 -0.97 29.48 17.97
C ILE A 418 -0.23 30.81 18.03
N GLU A 419 1.10 30.80 17.82
CA GLU A 419 1.91 32.01 17.79
C GLU A 419 1.41 33.00 16.74
N CYS A 420 1.18 32.50 15.51
CA CYS A 420 0.64 33.32 14.42
C CYS A 420 -0.78 33.84 14.73
N ALA A 421 -1.61 33.06 15.43
CA ALA A 421 -2.93 33.50 15.85
C ALA A 421 -2.86 34.69 16.80
N VAL A 422 -1.94 34.67 17.75
CA VAL A 422 -1.70 35.80 18.66
C VAL A 422 -1.14 37.01 17.90
N LEU A 423 -0.14 36.81 17.03
CA LEU A 423 0.47 37.89 16.25
C LEU A 423 -0.50 38.54 15.25
N THR A 424 -1.52 37.81 14.80
CA THR A 424 -2.59 38.34 13.92
C THR A 424 -3.77 38.92 14.70
N ASN A 425 -3.64 39.08 16.02
CA ASN A 425 -4.68 39.60 16.91
C ASN A 425 -6.02 38.86 16.77
N ALA A 426 -5.97 37.52 16.89
CA ALA A 426 -7.21 36.74 16.94
C ALA A 426 -8.08 37.17 18.13
N ASP A 427 -9.39 37.36 17.90
CA ASP A 427 -10.34 37.76 18.94
C ASP A 427 -10.45 36.69 20.02
N LYS A 428 -10.34 35.40 19.61
CA LYS A 428 -10.43 34.26 20.50
C LYS A 428 -9.62 33.07 19.95
N ILE A 429 -8.84 32.42 20.82
CA ILE A 429 -8.10 31.22 20.54
C ILE A 429 -8.54 30.14 21.53
N VAL A 430 -9.18 29.08 21.05
CA VAL A 430 -9.66 27.98 21.87
C VAL A 430 -8.85 26.73 21.57
N ILE A 431 -8.20 26.20 22.61
CA ILE A 431 -7.38 25.00 22.53
C ILE A 431 -8.08 23.87 23.29
N LEU A 432 -8.44 22.81 22.57
CA LEU A 432 -9.05 21.59 23.11
C LEU A 432 -7.94 20.53 23.17
N ASP A 433 -7.39 20.32 24.36
CA ASP A 433 -6.12 19.61 24.60
C ASP A 433 -6.25 18.50 25.65
N PRO A 434 -6.82 17.35 25.30
CA PRO A 434 -7.01 16.24 26.25
C PRO A 434 -5.69 15.64 26.78
N LYS A 435 -4.55 15.96 26.15
CA LYS A 435 -3.21 15.47 26.57
C LYS A 435 -2.41 16.45 27.43
N ASN A 436 -2.92 17.65 27.62
CA ASN A 436 -2.24 18.71 28.39
C ASN A 436 -0.85 19.08 27.84
N GLU A 437 -0.72 19.18 26.51
CA GLU A 437 0.52 19.65 25.88
C GLU A 437 0.60 21.19 25.88
N PHE A 438 -0.53 21.89 25.82
CA PHE A 438 -0.65 23.34 25.64
C PHE A 438 -1.23 24.09 26.85
N GLY A 439 -1.53 23.43 27.97
CA GLY A 439 -2.14 24.04 29.15
C GLY A 439 -1.37 25.24 29.71
N HIS A 440 -0.06 25.27 29.52
CA HIS A 440 0.81 26.38 29.92
C HIS A 440 0.64 27.67 29.10
N LEU A 441 -0.15 27.62 28.01
CA LEU A 441 -0.41 28.77 27.15
C LEU A 441 -1.68 29.55 27.53
N GLU A 442 -2.45 29.07 28.50
CA GLU A 442 -3.69 29.71 28.92
C GLU A 442 -3.48 31.16 29.39
N GLY A 443 -4.24 32.09 28.87
CA GLY A 443 -4.18 33.51 29.20
C GLY A 443 -4.44 34.44 28.03
N GLY A 444 -4.84 35.68 28.32
CA GLY A 444 -5.21 36.65 27.29
C GLY A 444 -6.37 36.19 26.42
N ALA A 445 -6.17 36.09 25.11
CA ALA A 445 -7.17 35.60 24.17
C ALA A 445 -7.22 34.04 24.08
N ILE A 446 -6.35 33.32 24.81
CA ILE A 446 -6.21 31.86 24.76
C ILE A 446 -6.97 31.22 25.90
N GLU A 447 -7.94 30.38 25.57
CA GLU A 447 -8.65 29.49 26.48
C GLU A 447 -8.24 28.03 26.22
N VAL A 448 -7.92 27.27 27.29
CA VAL A 448 -7.50 25.86 27.16
C VAL A 448 -8.45 24.95 27.92
N TYR A 449 -8.96 23.91 27.25
CA TYR A 449 -9.85 22.91 27.84
C TYR A 449 -9.19 21.53 27.76
N GLN A 450 -9.08 20.84 28.90
CA GLN A 450 -8.29 19.61 29.02
C GLN A 450 -9.12 18.36 29.31
N THR A 451 -10.21 18.50 30.06
CA THR A 451 -11.05 17.33 30.35
C THR A 451 -12.09 17.09 29.28
N ILE A 452 -12.44 15.84 29.02
CA ILE A 452 -13.45 15.51 27.99
C ILE A 452 -14.80 16.23 28.26
N PRO A 453 -15.33 16.28 29.51
CA PRO A 453 -16.55 17.05 29.80
C PRO A 453 -16.43 18.55 29.48
N ASP A 454 -15.28 19.17 29.80
CA ASP A 454 -15.06 20.59 29.50
C ASP A 454 -14.89 20.82 28.00
N ILE A 455 -14.24 19.92 27.29
CA ILE A 455 -14.12 19.95 25.82
C ILE A 455 -15.50 19.83 25.15
N GLU A 456 -16.35 18.92 25.61
CA GLU A 456 -17.73 18.79 25.11
C GLU A 456 -18.53 20.07 25.33
N ALA A 457 -18.42 20.67 26.53
CA ALA A 457 -19.09 21.93 26.85
C ALA A 457 -18.56 23.10 26.01
N ALA A 458 -17.23 23.20 25.86
CA ALA A 458 -16.60 24.24 25.04
C ALA A 458 -17.01 24.13 23.56
N MET A 459 -17.06 22.91 23.02
CA MET A 459 -17.51 22.68 21.65
C MET A 459 -18.98 23.10 21.43
N GLN A 460 -19.85 22.83 22.41
CA GLN A 460 -21.25 23.30 22.35
C GLN A 460 -21.32 24.82 22.39
N LEU A 461 -20.58 25.46 23.31
CA LEU A 461 -20.50 26.91 23.40
C LEU A 461 -19.97 27.57 22.12
N LEU A 462 -18.98 26.95 21.45
CA LEU A 462 -18.48 27.43 20.17
C LEU A 462 -19.54 27.36 19.07
N VAL A 463 -20.33 26.28 19.02
CA VAL A 463 -21.46 26.15 18.08
C VAL A 463 -22.52 27.24 18.36
N ASP A 464 -22.85 27.46 19.62
CA ASP A 464 -23.84 28.48 20.01
C ASP A 464 -23.32 29.90 19.69
N HIS A 465 -22.05 30.19 19.97
CA HIS A 465 -21.40 31.44 19.62
C HIS A 465 -21.39 31.67 18.09
N MET A 466 -20.98 30.66 17.32
CA MET A 466 -21.04 30.72 15.87
C MET A 466 -22.46 31.03 15.34
N ASN A 467 -23.48 30.36 15.87
CA ASN A 467 -24.86 30.59 15.47
C ASN A 467 -25.32 32.03 15.81
N ASN A 468 -24.87 32.60 16.94
CA ASN A 468 -25.12 33.98 17.32
C ASN A 468 -24.43 34.97 16.35
N LEU A 469 -23.20 34.68 15.90
CA LEU A 469 -22.52 35.50 14.90
C LEU A 469 -23.24 35.45 13.55
N VAL A 470 -23.65 34.26 13.11
CA VAL A 470 -24.44 34.08 11.88
C VAL A 470 -25.73 34.90 11.94
N SER A 471 -26.50 34.80 13.04
CA SER A 471 -27.78 35.50 13.20
C SER A 471 -27.64 37.03 13.33
N SER A 472 -26.52 37.51 13.87
CA SER A 472 -26.24 38.95 14.01
C SER A 472 -25.50 39.55 12.80
N GLY A 473 -25.09 38.73 11.83
CA GLY A 473 -24.30 39.15 10.66
C GLY A 473 -22.90 39.65 11.01
N ARG A 474 -22.36 39.30 12.19
CA ARG A 474 -21.02 39.69 12.65
C ARG A 474 -20.01 38.62 12.30
N GLN A 475 -18.75 39.02 12.21
CA GLN A 475 -17.60 38.14 12.04
C GLN A 475 -16.61 38.40 13.19
N GLU A 476 -15.99 37.31 13.65
CA GLU A 476 -14.92 37.35 14.65
C GLU A 476 -13.79 36.39 14.22
N ASN A 477 -12.55 36.78 14.46
CA ASN A 477 -11.39 35.95 14.15
C ASN A 477 -11.19 34.89 15.27
N VAL A 478 -11.88 33.74 15.15
CA VAL A 478 -11.86 32.67 16.15
C VAL A 478 -11.02 31.53 15.64
N ILE A 479 -9.96 31.21 16.38
CA ILE A 479 -9.07 30.09 16.05
C ILE A 479 -9.37 28.95 17.02
N VAL A 480 -9.75 27.79 16.48
CA VAL A 480 -10.03 26.58 17.26
C VAL A 480 -9.00 25.53 16.94
N ILE A 481 -8.27 25.08 17.95
CA ILE A 481 -7.25 24.03 17.83
C ILE A 481 -7.70 22.84 18.65
N PHE A 482 -7.96 21.73 17.98
CA PHE A 482 -8.31 20.49 18.63
C PHE A 482 -7.14 19.51 18.48
N ASP A 483 -6.37 19.33 19.55
CA ASP A 483 -5.34 18.30 19.58
C ASP A 483 -5.94 16.95 19.98
N GLU A 484 -5.54 15.88 19.30
CA GLU A 484 -6.02 14.49 19.49
C GLU A 484 -7.55 14.32 19.38
N PHE A 485 -8.14 14.92 18.34
CA PHE A 485 -9.59 14.84 18.11
C PHE A 485 -10.12 13.40 18.10
N ALA A 486 -9.41 12.46 17.47
CA ALA A 486 -9.84 11.06 17.41
C ALA A 486 -9.91 10.39 18.80
N ASP A 487 -8.97 10.70 19.67
CA ASP A 487 -8.91 10.19 21.04
C ASP A 487 -10.04 10.80 21.90
N ALA A 488 -10.28 12.08 21.73
CA ALA A 488 -11.37 12.76 22.41
C ALA A 488 -12.74 12.18 22.03
N VAL A 489 -12.98 11.95 20.74
CA VAL A 489 -14.21 11.32 20.23
C VAL A 489 -14.40 9.92 20.81
N ALA A 490 -13.34 9.10 20.88
CA ALA A 490 -13.41 7.75 21.43
C ALA A 490 -13.81 7.72 22.92
N ASN A 491 -13.51 8.79 23.67
CA ASN A 491 -13.78 8.91 25.10
C ASN A 491 -14.97 9.82 25.44
N ALA A 492 -15.56 10.48 24.43
CA ALA A 492 -16.69 11.39 24.60
C ALA A 492 -18.03 10.65 24.77
N ARG A 493 -19.03 11.39 25.20
CA ARG A 493 -20.42 10.88 25.31
C ARG A 493 -20.94 10.42 23.95
N SER A 494 -21.66 9.31 23.94
CA SER A 494 -22.26 8.74 22.74
C SER A 494 -23.60 8.05 23.02
N GLY A 495 -24.41 7.88 21.98
CA GLY A 495 -25.69 7.17 22.05
C GLY A 495 -26.65 7.75 23.12
N ASN A 496 -27.07 6.93 24.07
CA ASN A 496 -28.04 7.35 25.11
C ASN A 496 -27.49 8.41 26.10
N GLN A 497 -26.19 8.60 26.19
CA GLN A 497 -25.57 9.62 27.05
C GLN A 497 -25.77 11.05 26.51
N LEU A 498 -26.09 11.20 25.24
CA LEU A 498 -26.43 12.50 24.61
C LEU A 498 -27.81 13.00 24.97
N LYS A 499 -28.68 12.17 25.53
CA LYS A 499 -30.03 12.52 25.90
C LYS A 499 -30.07 13.28 27.22
N VAL A 500 -30.69 14.47 27.20
CA VAL A 500 -30.89 15.29 28.40
C VAL A 500 -32.24 14.90 29.03
N TYR A 501 -32.18 14.49 30.28
CA TYR A 501 -33.36 14.11 31.03
C TYR A 501 -33.66 15.15 32.11
N LYS A 502 -34.94 15.53 32.28
CA LYS A 502 -35.43 16.28 33.43
C LYS A 502 -36.40 15.43 34.24
N ASP A 503 -36.32 15.60 35.55
CA ASP A 503 -37.33 15.03 36.43
C ASP A 503 -38.63 15.81 36.27
N VAL A 504 -39.67 15.10 35.90
CA VAL A 504 -41.01 15.66 35.74
C VAL A 504 -41.98 14.91 36.64
N VAL A 505 -43.01 15.59 37.10
CA VAL A 505 -44.07 14.93 37.87
C VAL A 505 -44.87 14.06 36.90
N ILE A 506 -44.81 12.74 37.07
CA ILE A 506 -45.52 11.74 36.25
C ILE A 506 -46.84 11.29 36.86
N GLY A 507 -47.17 11.77 38.06
CA GLY A 507 -48.39 11.47 38.81
C GLY A 507 -48.23 11.81 40.28
N TYR A 508 -49.23 11.40 41.07
CA TYR A 508 -49.23 11.60 42.52
C TYR A 508 -49.41 10.26 43.22
N THR A 509 -48.82 10.11 44.40
CA THR A 509 -49.05 8.95 45.27
C THR A 509 -50.49 9.04 45.86
N ALA A 510 -51.00 7.92 46.40
CA ALA A 510 -52.28 7.88 47.08
C ALA A 510 -52.39 8.86 48.27
N LYS A 511 -51.25 9.38 48.77
CA LYS A 511 -51.19 10.42 49.82
C LYS A 511 -50.97 11.83 49.30
N GLY A 512 -51.12 12.06 47.98
CA GLY A 512 -51.02 13.37 47.35
C GLY A 512 -49.59 13.88 47.10
N ALA A 513 -48.54 13.12 47.40
CA ALA A 513 -47.17 13.50 47.11
C ALA A 513 -46.81 13.32 45.64
N PRO A 514 -46.08 14.24 44.99
CA PRO A 514 -45.72 14.11 43.58
C PRO A 514 -44.79 12.92 43.35
N LYS A 515 -45.07 12.13 42.31
CA LYS A 515 -44.23 11.02 41.82
C LYS A 515 -43.43 11.54 40.65
N PHE A 516 -42.12 11.54 40.79
CA PHE A 516 -41.22 12.00 39.74
C PHE A 516 -40.80 10.84 38.82
N GLY A 517 -40.69 11.15 37.54
CA GLY A 517 -40.11 10.27 36.53
C GLY A 517 -39.21 11.06 35.61
N ARG A 518 -38.25 10.39 34.99
CA ARG A 518 -37.32 11.05 34.05
C ARG A 518 -37.94 11.11 32.64
N ARG A 519 -38.03 12.31 32.10
CA ARG A 519 -38.46 12.53 30.71
C ARG A 519 -37.30 13.10 29.92
N CYS A 520 -37.02 12.52 28.74
CA CYS A 520 -36.08 13.10 27.79
C CYS A 520 -36.65 14.43 27.28
N VAL A 521 -35.92 15.52 27.49
CA VAL A 521 -36.33 16.89 27.11
C VAL A 521 -35.48 17.47 25.98
N GLY A 522 -34.43 16.75 25.55
CA GLY A 522 -33.54 17.16 24.46
C GLY A 522 -32.44 16.17 24.24
N GLU A 523 -31.63 16.47 23.25
CA GLU A 523 -30.41 15.71 22.90
C GLU A 523 -29.28 16.71 22.68
N LEU A 524 -28.10 16.40 23.23
CA LEU A 524 -26.87 17.14 22.98
C LEU A 524 -26.22 16.63 21.69
N ASN A 525 -25.52 17.50 20.99
CA ASN A 525 -24.67 17.04 19.88
C ASN A 525 -23.47 16.23 20.40
N SER A 526 -23.04 15.25 19.62
CA SER A 526 -21.73 14.60 19.85
C SER A 526 -20.58 15.56 19.49
N LEU A 527 -19.36 15.25 19.95
CA LEU A 527 -18.16 16.00 19.55
C LEU A 527 -17.99 16.03 18.04
N GLU A 528 -18.24 14.91 17.37
CA GLU A 528 -18.16 14.79 15.91
C GLU A 528 -19.18 15.68 15.21
N GLU A 529 -20.41 15.72 15.71
CA GLU A 529 -21.47 16.57 15.14
C GLU A 529 -21.17 18.06 15.37
N ASN A 530 -20.70 18.45 16.56
CA ASN A 530 -20.28 19.82 16.82
C ASN A 530 -19.12 20.25 15.91
N MET A 531 -18.11 19.39 15.73
CA MET A 531 -17.00 19.61 14.80
C MET A 531 -17.51 19.79 13.36
N ARG A 532 -18.42 18.92 12.93
CA ARG A 532 -19.02 18.98 11.59
C ARG A 532 -19.76 20.32 11.37
N ILE A 533 -20.56 20.74 12.33
CA ILE A 533 -21.33 22.00 12.27
C ILE A 533 -20.38 23.20 12.20
N LEU A 534 -19.36 23.24 13.07
CA LEU A 534 -18.37 24.32 13.09
C LEU A 534 -17.59 24.39 11.79
N ALA A 535 -17.12 23.25 11.28
CA ALA A 535 -16.35 23.21 10.04
C ALA A 535 -17.18 23.57 8.79
N GLN A 536 -18.48 23.28 8.78
CA GLN A 536 -19.36 23.64 7.66
C GLN A 536 -19.77 25.11 7.67
N LYS A 537 -20.11 25.66 8.83
CA LYS A 537 -20.72 26.97 8.94
C LYS A 537 -19.78 28.07 9.45
N GLY A 538 -18.79 27.71 10.28
CA GLY A 538 -17.91 28.64 10.96
C GLY A 538 -17.07 29.52 10.02
N ARG A 539 -16.74 29.00 8.82
CA ARG A 539 -16.00 29.74 7.80
C ARG A 539 -16.59 31.13 7.52
N SER A 540 -17.92 31.19 7.40
CA SER A 540 -18.62 32.43 7.02
C SER A 540 -18.56 33.53 8.09
N VAL A 541 -18.26 33.17 9.32
CA VAL A 541 -18.21 34.10 10.47
C VAL A 541 -16.81 34.23 11.09
N GLY A 542 -15.77 33.72 10.37
CA GLY A 542 -14.37 33.96 10.72
C GLY A 542 -13.71 32.85 11.52
N PHE A 543 -14.34 31.69 11.73
CA PHE A 543 -13.71 30.56 12.39
C PHE A 543 -12.65 29.91 11.51
N ARG A 544 -11.52 29.55 12.11
CA ARG A 544 -10.46 28.73 11.54
C ARG A 544 -10.19 27.57 12.49
N ILE A 545 -10.24 26.35 11.98
CA ILE A 545 -10.15 25.13 12.80
C ILE A 545 -8.94 24.32 12.38
N VAL A 546 -8.16 23.92 13.37
CA VAL A 546 -7.09 22.93 13.22
C VAL A 546 -7.53 21.66 13.95
N SER A 547 -7.74 20.58 13.22
CA SER A 547 -7.97 19.26 13.80
C SER A 547 -6.70 18.44 13.71
N ALA A 548 -6.04 18.23 14.85
CA ALA A 548 -4.78 17.50 14.91
C ALA A 548 -4.98 16.11 15.53
N MET A 549 -4.19 15.13 15.09
CA MET A 549 -4.23 13.75 15.57
C MET A 549 -2.91 13.01 15.37
N GLN A 550 -2.64 12.01 16.20
CA GLN A 550 -1.45 11.15 16.05
C GLN A 550 -1.67 9.99 15.08
N ARG A 551 -2.90 9.50 15.00
CA ARG A 551 -3.31 8.43 14.08
C ARG A 551 -4.52 8.84 13.27
N ALA A 552 -4.46 8.59 11.98
CA ALA A 552 -5.59 8.79 11.10
C ALA A 552 -6.58 7.63 11.23
N ASP A 553 -7.66 7.83 12.01
CA ASP A 553 -8.73 6.82 12.12
C ASP A 553 -9.81 7.09 11.07
N THR A 554 -10.05 6.12 10.20
CA THR A 554 -11.08 6.19 9.14
C THR A 554 -12.50 6.34 9.68
N LYS A 555 -12.75 5.98 10.95
CA LYS A 555 -14.04 6.17 11.60
C LYS A 555 -14.31 7.63 11.95
N VAL A 556 -13.24 8.38 12.24
CA VAL A 556 -13.31 9.81 12.62
C VAL A 556 -13.11 10.70 11.40
N ILE A 557 -12.16 10.35 10.54
CA ILE A 557 -11.91 11.04 9.26
C ILE A 557 -12.70 10.32 8.16
N THR A 558 -13.98 10.62 8.06
CA THR A 558 -14.81 10.16 6.94
C THR A 558 -14.56 11.05 5.71
N GLY A 559 -14.88 10.54 4.50
CA GLY A 559 -14.79 11.34 3.28
C GLY A 559 -15.59 12.66 3.39
N THR A 560 -16.72 12.64 4.07
CA THR A 560 -17.58 13.82 4.28
C THR A 560 -16.96 14.84 5.26
N SER A 561 -16.29 14.39 6.32
CA SER A 561 -15.59 15.29 7.25
C SER A 561 -14.35 15.90 6.63
N LYS A 562 -13.62 15.13 5.80
CA LYS A 562 -12.40 15.57 5.12
C LYS A 562 -12.63 16.74 4.15
N VAL A 563 -13.78 16.79 3.48
CA VAL A 563 -14.16 17.91 2.57
C VAL A 563 -14.18 19.27 3.29
N ASN A 564 -14.46 19.28 4.58
CA ASN A 564 -14.48 20.51 5.38
C ASN A 564 -13.08 20.97 5.82
N PHE A 565 -12.04 20.15 5.61
CA PHE A 565 -10.65 20.44 5.94
C PHE A 565 -9.79 20.41 4.68
N PRO A 566 -9.89 21.41 3.82
CA PRO A 566 -9.21 21.44 2.53
C PRO A 566 -7.67 21.53 2.66
N VAL A 567 -7.15 22.07 3.76
CA VAL A 567 -5.71 22.03 4.06
C VAL A 567 -5.42 20.75 4.82
N GLN A 568 -4.67 19.84 4.20
CA GLN A 568 -4.32 18.54 4.75
C GLN A 568 -2.81 18.46 4.91
N ILE A 569 -2.37 18.21 6.14
CA ILE A 569 -0.94 18.13 6.48
C ILE A 569 -0.68 16.77 7.12
N CYS A 570 0.31 16.07 6.61
CA CYS A 570 0.75 14.82 7.19
C CYS A 570 2.25 14.88 7.47
N PHE A 571 2.60 14.92 8.74
CA PHE A 571 3.95 14.68 9.21
C PHE A 571 4.23 13.18 9.24
N ARG A 572 5.44 12.77 9.65
CA ARG A 572 5.81 11.37 9.68
C ARG A 572 4.78 10.52 10.44
N VAL A 573 4.29 9.48 9.77
CA VAL A 573 3.41 8.44 10.31
C VAL A 573 4.11 7.07 10.25
N GLN A 574 3.57 6.08 10.96
CA GLN A 574 4.17 4.74 10.99
C GLN A 574 3.74 3.85 9.82
N LYS A 575 2.55 4.10 9.26
CA LYS A 575 1.95 3.25 8.24
C LYS A 575 1.52 4.06 7.03
N GLU A 576 1.70 3.47 5.87
CA GLU A 576 1.23 4.02 4.59
C GLU A 576 -0.28 4.32 4.59
N VAL A 577 -1.06 3.49 5.30
CA VAL A 577 -2.52 3.68 5.42
C VAL A 577 -2.86 5.01 6.07
N ASP A 578 -2.11 5.43 7.10
CA ASP A 578 -2.35 6.71 7.79
C ASP A 578 -2.10 7.90 6.84
N SER A 579 -1.07 7.81 5.98
CA SER A 579 -0.80 8.80 4.93
C SER A 579 -1.97 8.88 3.94
N LYS A 580 -2.45 7.72 3.45
CA LYS A 580 -3.57 7.66 2.49
C LYS A 580 -4.88 8.18 3.08
N VAL A 581 -5.14 7.95 4.37
CA VAL A 581 -6.36 8.48 5.02
C VAL A 581 -6.35 10.00 5.05
N VAL A 582 -5.20 10.64 5.25
CA VAL A 582 -5.10 12.12 5.33
C VAL A 582 -4.98 12.75 3.95
N LEU A 583 -4.04 12.27 3.12
CA LEU A 583 -3.64 12.92 1.87
C LEU A 583 -4.23 12.28 0.60
N ASP A 584 -4.89 11.12 0.70
CA ASP A 584 -5.29 10.23 -0.41
C ASP A 584 -4.10 9.58 -1.12
N GLU A 585 -2.87 9.76 -0.62
CA GLU A 585 -1.64 9.20 -1.19
C GLU A 585 -0.68 8.71 -0.10
N ALA A 586 0.21 7.81 -0.49
CA ALA A 586 1.32 7.32 0.32
C ALA A 586 2.48 8.32 0.32
N GLY A 587 3.38 8.21 1.29
CA GLY A 587 4.65 8.95 1.32
C GLY A 587 5.00 9.56 2.67
N ALA A 588 4.02 9.82 3.54
CA ALA A 588 4.30 10.38 4.86
C ALA A 588 4.98 9.36 5.80
N GLU A 589 4.87 8.07 5.54
CA GLU A 589 5.59 7.01 6.26
C GLU A 589 7.12 7.07 6.03
N GLY A 590 7.55 7.64 4.90
CA GLY A 590 8.96 7.81 4.53
C GLY A 590 9.59 9.13 4.97
N LEU A 591 8.88 9.99 5.69
CA LEU A 591 9.38 11.28 6.15
C LEU A 591 10.40 11.13 7.28
N SER A 592 11.26 12.17 7.45
CA SER A 592 12.32 12.17 8.45
C SER A 592 11.84 12.38 9.88
N GLY A 593 10.63 12.93 10.08
CA GLY A 593 10.18 13.47 11.35
C GLY A 593 10.73 14.87 11.62
N TYR A 594 10.57 15.37 12.84
CA TYR A 594 11.09 16.69 13.26
C TYR A 594 10.65 17.85 12.35
N GLY A 595 9.39 17.83 11.89
CA GLY A 595 8.81 18.88 11.06
C GLY A 595 8.95 18.65 9.55
N ASP A 596 9.50 17.53 9.10
CA ASP A 596 9.41 17.09 7.70
C ASP A 596 7.98 16.62 7.43
N GLY A 597 7.27 17.26 6.53
CA GLY A 597 5.85 17.09 6.30
C GLY A 597 5.48 17.11 4.82
N LEU A 598 4.27 16.61 4.55
CA LEU A 598 3.57 16.74 3.28
C LEU A 598 2.33 17.60 3.47
N ILE A 599 2.10 18.54 2.58
CA ILE A 599 0.89 19.38 2.55
C ILE A 599 0.17 19.22 1.22
N LYS A 600 -1.15 19.07 1.32
CA LYS A 600 -2.11 19.13 0.21
C LYS A 600 -3.10 20.23 0.50
N SER A 601 -3.20 21.21 -0.38
CA SER A 601 -4.09 22.35 -0.24
C SER A 601 -4.55 22.83 -1.61
N PRO A 602 -5.77 23.37 -1.75
CA PRO A 602 -6.24 24.01 -2.99
C PRO A 602 -5.34 25.17 -3.48
N GLU A 603 -4.50 25.71 -2.61
CA GLU A 603 -3.54 26.78 -2.96
C GLU A 603 -2.33 26.25 -3.75
N TYR A 604 -2.11 24.95 -3.73
CA TYR A 604 -0.96 24.32 -4.34
C TYR A 604 -1.37 23.27 -5.37
N HIS A 605 -0.55 23.10 -6.38
CA HIS A 605 -0.74 22.01 -7.33
C HIS A 605 -0.09 20.72 -6.78
N GLY A 606 -0.94 19.75 -6.47
CA GLY A 606 -0.52 18.48 -5.88
C GLY A 606 -0.03 18.59 -4.43
N THR A 607 0.58 17.52 -3.95
CA THR A 607 1.13 17.46 -2.59
C THR A 607 2.57 17.93 -2.57
N ILE A 608 2.89 18.88 -1.69
CA ILE A 608 4.21 19.47 -1.53
C ILE A 608 4.89 18.93 -0.28
N ARG A 609 6.17 18.54 -0.39
CA ARG A 609 7.02 18.23 0.75
C ARG A 609 7.64 19.51 1.27
N PHE A 610 7.61 19.72 2.57
CA PHE A 610 8.13 20.90 3.22
C PHE A 610 8.76 20.59 4.58
N GLN A 611 9.66 21.45 5.02
CA GLN A 611 10.16 21.48 6.38
C GLN A 611 9.39 22.55 7.15
N SER A 612 8.69 22.14 8.22
CA SER A 612 8.02 23.05 9.13
C SER A 612 9.02 23.92 9.91
N TYR A 613 8.61 25.13 10.21
CA TYR A 613 9.36 25.97 11.15
C TYR A 613 9.45 25.30 12.52
N TYR A 614 10.61 25.49 13.14
CA TYR A 614 10.85 25.13 14.54
C TYR A 614 10.63 26.36 15.42
N LEU A 615 9.78 26.19 16.43
CA LEU A 615 9.62 27.10 17.54
C LEU A 615 9.93 26.33 18.82
N ASP A 616 10.78 26.89 19.69
CA ASP A 616 11.07 26.26 20.98
C ASP A 616 9.79 26.14 21.80
N PRO A 617 9.36 24.93 22.17
CA PRO A 617 8.13 24.75 22.96
C PRO A 617 8.13 25.45 24.32
N LYS A 618 9.33 25.72 24.87
CA LYS A 618 9.50 26.37 26.18
C LYS A 618 9.52 27.89 26.10
N ARG A 619 9.64 28.45 24.88
CA ARG A 619 9.63 29.88 24.68
C ARG A 619 8.24 30.45 24.98
N PRO A 620 8.09 31.58 25.71
CA PRO A 620 6.83 32.30 25.85
C PRO A 620 6.28 32.74 24.47
N ILE A 621 4.99 33.02 24.39
CA ILE A 621 4.37 33.59 23.21
C ILE A 621 4.93 35.00 22.98
N MET A 622 5.27 35.35 21.73
CA MET A 622 5.99 36.60 21.40
C MET A 622 5.23 37.86 21.81
N ALA A 623 3.90 37.87 21.75
CA ALA A 623 3.11 39.03 22.19
C ALA A 623 3.24 39.37 23.68
N HIS A 624 3.64 38.41 24.52
CA HIS A 624 3.98 38.66 25.93
C HIS A 624 5.43 39.13 26.09
N TYR A 625 6.32 38.79 25.16
CA TYR A 625 7.74 39.15 25.22
C TYR A 625 7.99 40.60 24.82
N ASP A 626 7.31 41.08 23.76
CA ASP A 626 7.47 42.47 23.29
C ASP A 626 6.91 43.52 24.29
N ALA A 627 5.90 43.15 25.06
CA ALA A 627 5.36 44.03 26.13
C ALA A 627 6.34 44.23 27.30
N GLU A 628 7.09 43.18 27.66
CA GLU A 628 8.10 43.27 28.72
C GLU A 628 9.40 43.95 28.25
N VAL A 629 9.85 43.68 27.00
CA VAL A 629 11.06 44.32 26.44
C VAL A 629 10.85 45.81 26.19
N ASN A 630 9.67 46.22 25.72
CA ASN A 630 9.37 47.63 25.55
C ASN A 630 9.16 48.37 26.87
N ALA A 631 8.77 47.69 27.95
CA ALA A 631 8.69 48.29 29.28
C ALA A 631 10.08 48.54 29.89
N THR A 632 11.10 47.73 29.48
CA THR A 632 12.47 47.86 29.99
C THR A 632 13.31 48.87 29.19
N ILE A 633 12.89 49.27 27.98
CA ILE A 633 13.61 50.27 27.14
C ILE A 633 13.11 51.71 27.40
N VAL A 634 12.01 51.89 28.14
CA VAL A 634 11.41 53.20 28.46
C VAL A 634 11.82 53.70 29.88
N GLU A 635 12.60 52.92 30.66
CA GLU A 635 13.33 53.37 31.83
C GLU A 635 14.82 53.54 31.49
#